data_7efb9941d8bebf29be663069537be90e
#
_entry.id   7efb9941d8bebf29be663069537be90e
#
_cell.length_a   1.000
_cell.length_b   1.000
_cell.length_c   1.000
_cell.angle_alpha   90.00
_cell.angle_beta   90.00
_cell.angle_gamma   90.00
#
_symmetry.space_group_name_H-M   'P 1'
#
loop_
_entity.id
_entity.type
_entity.pdbx_description
1 polymer ?
#
loop_
_entity_poly.entity_id
_entity_poly.type
_entity_poly.pdbx_seq_one_letter_code
_entity_poly.pdbx_strand_id
1 'polypeptide(L)'
;MFIYSKIVDKSVLWDGFSIPLQYHKIFHMLVPAISEHGENVDVKILIDGVFYDAQIKNIAFDQDTWEGHADIIQFRYTPQSPLSKKLREIFAISNQYIQQERANRQPGDRSRIIVPEELQEFIYINATAQSNVFALDYVTCNEEQALRHDIKSISEDVFETLSIDALKDENTGFSQAVRKVRKLDKSIGDTLKKFYDYRCQLTGERIGEPYSAYVVEAHHIIPFTESLNNDASNIVIVNPTFHRIIHKAKPEFDYTTLSFKFPNGVVEKLKLTDHLR
;
A
#
# COMPACT_ATOMS: atom_id res chain seq x y z
N MET A 1 -10.42 -5.20 3.91
CA MET A 1 -9.74 -5.43 2.61
C MET A 1 -8.75 -4.28 2.39
N PHE A 2 -7.48 -4.57 2.19
CA PHE A 2 -6.47 -3.57 1.85
C PHE A 2 -6.82 -2.88 0.52
N ILE A 3 -6.53 -1.59 0.40
CA ILE A 3 -6.74 -0.84 -0.84
C ILE A 3 -5.40 -0.32 -1.36
N TYR A 4 -4.70 0.52 -0.58
CA TYR A 4 -3.37 1.02 -0.96
C TYR A 4 -2.60 1.56 0.25
N SER A 5 -1.29 1.74 0.06
CA SER A 5 -0.39 2.40 1.01
C SER A 5 0.08 3.75 0.48
N LYS A 6 0.52 4.61 1.39
CA LYS A 6 1.07 5.91 1.06
C LYS A 6 2.11 6.34 2.09
N ILE A 7 3.22 6.91 1.59
CA ILE A 7 4.18 7.61 2.44
C ILE A 7 3.52 8.84 3.04
N VAL A 8 3.76 9.06 4.33
CA VAL A 8 3.28 10.23 5.06
C VAL A 8 3.99 11.47 4.55
N ASP A 9 3.21 12.41 4.05
CA ASP A 9 3.66 13.71 3.58
C ASP A 9 2.86 14.84 4.27
N LYS A 10 3.19 16.08 3.93
CA LYS A 10 2.47 17.24 4.48
C LYS A 10 0.95 17.10 4.32
N SER A 11 0.48 16.63 3.16
CA SER A 11 -0.95 16.57 2.89
C SER A 11 -1.66 15.57 3.82
N VAL A 12 -1.06 14.41 4.05
CA VAL A 12 -1.56 13.42 5.02
C VAL A 12 -1.70 14.00 6.42
N LEU A 13 -0.78 14.83 6.84
CA LEU A 13 -0.77 15.36 8.21
C LEU A 13 -1.76 16.51 8.43
N TRP A 14 -2.12 17.29 7.38
CA TRP A 14 -2.92 18.51 7.56
C TRP A 14 -4.20 18.59 6.75
N ASP A 15 -4.16 18.20 5.47
CA ASP A 15 -5.21 18.62 4.53
C ASP A 15 -6.01 17.46 3.92
N GLY A 16 -5.51 16.24 4.07
CA GLY A 16 -5.99 15.06 3.35
C GLY A 16 -5.02 14.61 2.28
N PHE A 17 -5.37 13.62 1.48
CA PHE A 17 -4.48 13.03 0.48
C PHE A 17 -5.23 12.48 -0.71
N SER A 18 -4.57 12.55 -1.88
CA SER A 18 -5.12 12.01 -3.13
C SER A 18 -5.00 10.49 -3.16
N ILE A 19 -5.99 9.87 -3.76
CA ILE A 19 -6.04 8.44 -4.07
C ILE A 19 -5.44 8.25 -5.47
N PRO A 20 -4.43 7.38 -5.64
CA PRO A 20 -3.86 7.11 -6.95
C PRO A 20 -4.92 6.58 -7.94
N LEU A 21 -4.79 6.95 -9.23
CA LEU A 21 -5.79 6.68 -10.28
C LEU A 21 -6.15 5.19 -10.41
N GLN A 22 -5.18 4.31 -10.25
CA GLN A 22 -5.41 2.86 -10.33
C GLN A 22 -6.41 2.33 -9.30
N TYR A 23 -6.62 3.05 -8.20
CA TYR A 23 -7.56 2.67 -7.14
C TYR A 23 -8.92 3.36 -7.24
N HIS A 24 -9.12 4.30 -8.17
CA HIS A 24 -10.38 5.03 -8.31
C HIS A 24 -11.56 4.10 -8.53
N LYS A 25 -11.41 3.07 -9.39
CA LYS A 25 -12.46 2.08 -9.63
C LYS A 25 -12.90 1.37 -8.34
N ILE A 26 -11.96 1.06 -7.45
CA ILE A 26 -12.28 0.44 -6.16
C ILE A 26 -13.06 1.43 -5.28
N PHE A 27 -12.63 2.70 -5.24
CA PHE A 27 -13.34 3.71 -4.46
C PHE A 27 -14.73 4.00 -4.99
N HIS A 28 -14.98 4.04 -6.29
CA HIS A 28 -16.32 4.14 -6.88
C HIS A 28 -17.21 2.96 -6.49
N MET A 29 -16.65 1.74 -6.37
CA MET A 29 -17.41 0.57 -5.91
C MET A 29 -17.73 0.66 -4.41
N LEU A 30 -16.80 1.15 -3.59
CA LEU A 30 -16.96 1.23 -2.14
C LEU A 30 -17.83 2.41 -1.70
N VAL A 31 -17.79 3.51 -2.46
CA VAL A 31 -18.51 4.76 -2.21
C VAL A 31 -19.16 5.21 -3.54
N PRO A 32 -20.25 4.57 -3.97
CA PRO A 32 -20.85 4.87 -5.30
C PRO A 32 -21.23 6.34 -5.49
N ALA A 33 -21.54 7.04 -4.41
CA ALA A 33 -21.92 8.46 -4.44
C ALA A 33 -20.81 9.41 -4.92
N ILE A 34 -19.52 8.98 -4.95
CA ILE A 34 -18.42 9.79 -5.50
C ILE A 34 -18.17 9.55 -6.99
N SER A 35 -19.03 8.80 -7.67
CA SER A 35 -18.85 8.50 -9.10
C SER A 35 -19.08 9.71 -10.00
N GLU A 36 -19.80 10.73 -9.51
CA GLU A 36 -20.03 11.97 -10.22
C GLU A 36 -19.04 13.06 -9.83
N HIS A 37 -18.74 13.94 -10.76
CA HIS A 37 -17.83 15.06 -10.56
C HIS A 37 -18.35 16.06 -9.53
N GLY A 38 -17.46 16.51 -8.66
CA GLY A 38 -17.77 17.49 -7.63
C GLY A 38 -18.45 16.92 -6.40
N GLU A 39 -18.79 15.63 -6.40
CA GLU A 39 -19.43 14.98 -5.26
C GLU A 39 -18.50 14.91 -4.05
N ASN A 40 -19.14 14.95 -2.89
CA ASN A 40 -18.50 14.98 -1.59
C ASN A 40 -19.30 14.11 -0.61
N VAL A 41 -18.64 13.11 -0.04
CA VAL A 41 -19.26 12.13 0.84
C VAL A 41 -18.56 12.11 2.19
N ASP A 42 -19.34 12.22 3.26
CA ASP A 42 -18.82 12.06 4.62
C ASP A 42 -18.47 10.59 4.87
N VAL A 43 -17.29 10.38 5.43
CA VAL A 43 -16.75 9.06 5.76
C VAL A 43 -16.15 9.05 7.17
N LYS A 44 -15.97 7.86 7.72
CA LYS A 44 -15.25 7.65 8.97
C LYS A 44 -13.92 6.97 8.71
N ILE A 45 -12.89 7.44 9.38
CA ILE A 45 -11.58 6.79 9.43
C ILE A 45 -11.41 6.16 10.80
N LEU A 46 -11.22 4.84 10.81
CA LEU A 46 -10.98 4.07 12.03
C LEU A 46 -9.47 3.93 12.25
N ILE A 47 -8.96 4.43 13.37
CA ILE A 47 -7.56 4.32 13.80
C ILE A 47 -7.55 3.83 15.23
N ASP A 48 -6.86 2.73 15.53
CA ASP A 48 -6.74 2.16 16.89
C ASP A 48 -8.08 2.01 17.62
N GLY A 49 -9.14 1.62 16.89
CA GLY A 49 -10.48 1.45 17.45
C GLY A 49 -11.29 2.74 17.62
N VAL A 50 -10.76 3.91 17.24
CA VAL A 50 -11.43 5.21 17.34
C VAL A 50 -11.83 5.71 15.96
N PHE A 51 -13.07 6.22 15.84
CA PHE A 51 -13.59 6.79 14.59
C PHE A 51 -13.32 8.29 14.52
N TYR A 52 -12.83 8.73 13.37
CA TYR A 52 -12.57 10.13 13.03
C TYR A 52 -13.35 10.53 11.79
N ASP A 53 -13.87 11.75 11.78
CA ASP A 53 -14.58 12.30 10.63
C ASP A 53 -13.62 12.75 9.53
N ALA A 54 -13.97 12.41 8.29
CA ALA A 54 -13.31 12.85 7.08
C ALA A 54 -14.33 12.93 5.94
N GLN A 55 -13.89 13.40 4.78
CA GLN A 55 -14.69 13.41 3.55
C GLN A 55 -13.91 12.75 2.44
N ILE A 56 -14.61 12.11 1.51
CA ILE A 56 -14.05 11.77 0.20
C ILE A 56 -14.66 12.72 -0.82
N LYS A 57 -13.81 13.33 -1.64
CA LYS A 57 -14.21 14.24 -2.72
C LYS A 57 -13.73 13.71 -4.05
N ASN A 58 -14.61 13.78 -5.05
CA ASN A 58 -14.23 13.64 -6.45
C ASN A 58 -14.07 15.05 -7.04
N ILE A 59 -12.83 15.47 -7.26
CA ILE A 59 -12.51 16.80 -7.76
C ILE A 59 -12.45 16.74 -9.28
N ALA A 60 -13.41 17.39 -9.93
CA ALA A 60 -13.37 17.62 -11.36
C ALA A 60 -12.36 18.71 -11.70
N PHE A 61 -11.62 18.50 -12.77
CA PHE A 61 -10.81 19.55 -13.37
C PHE A 61 -11.57 20.21 -14.53
N ASP A 62 -11.49 21.54 -14.56
CA ASP A 62 -11.97 22.31 -15.72
C ASP A 62 -11.13 21.92 -16.94
N GLN A 63 -11.74 21.22 -17.88
CA GLN A 63 -11.08 20.70 -19.08
C GLN A 63 -10.62 21.81 -20.01
N ASP A 64 -11.22 23.01 -19.96
CA ASP A 64 -10.78 24.18 -20.73
C ASP A 64 -9.43 24.74 -20.21
N THR A 65 -9.21 24.59 -18.90
CA THR A 65 -7.95 25.02 -18.26
C THR A 65 -6.93 23.88 -18.13
N TRP A 66 -7.42 22.62 -18.01
CA TRP A 66 -6.60 21.44 -17.70
C TRP A 66 -6.95 20.27 -18.64
N GLU A 67 -6.77 20.48 -19.94
CA GLU A 67 -7.08 19.50 -20.98
C GLU A 67 -6.42 18.14 -20.68
N GLY A 68 -7.25 17.08 -20.66
CA GLY A 68 -6.79 15.71 -20.43
C GLY A 68 -6.39 15.37 -19.00
N HIS A 69 -6.58 16.29 -18.04
CA HIS A 69 -6.30 16.00 -16.63
C HIS A 69 -7.39 15.06 -16.06
N ALA A 70 -6.96 13.91 -15.53
CA ALA A 70 -7.88 12.97 -14.90
C ALA A 70 -8.43 13.55 -13.58
N ASP A 71 -9.68 13.17 -13.25
CA ASP A 71 -10.27 13.49 -11.96
C ASP A 71 -9.42 12.98 -10.80
N ILE A 72 -9.50 13.67 -9.67
CA ILE A 72 -8.79 13.29 -8.47
C ILE A 72 -9.77 12.96 -7.36
N ILE A 73 -9.76 11.74 -6.89
CA ILE A 73 -10.43 11.35 -5.65
C ILE A 73 -9.47 11.64 -4.49
N GLN A 74 -9.98 12.31 -3.45
CA GLN A 74 -9.17 12.67 -2.27
C GLN A 74 -9.93 12.40 -0.98
N PHE A 75 -9.22 11.88 0.02
CA PHE A 75 -9.63 12.08 1.41
C PHE A 75 -9.35 13.51 1.82
N ARG A 76 -10.32 14.15 2.49
CA ARG A 76 -10.21 15.55 2.94
C ARG A 76 -10.60 15.67 4.41
N TYR A 77 -9.83 16.46 5.10
CA TYR A 77 -10.06 16.92 6.46
C TYR A 77 -9.33 18.24 6.67
N THR A 78 -9.59 18.91 7.80
CA THR A 78 -8.96 20.20 8.08
C THR A 78 -7.77 20.04 9.02
N PRO A 79 -6.80 20.98 9.03
CA PRO A 79 -5.66 20.95 9.95
C PRO A 79 -6.06 20.95 11.44
N GLN A 80 -7.24 21.43 11.75
CA GLN A 80 -7.77 21.53 13.12
C GLN A 80 -8.59 20.30 13.52
N SER A 81 -8.93 19.42 12.58
CA SER A 81 -9.74 18.23 12.84
C SER A 81 -9.07 17.29 13.85
N PRO A 82 -9.87 16.51 14.61
CA PRO A 82 -9.32 15.45 15.48
C PRO A 82 -8.46 14.45 14.71
N LEU A 83 -8.85 14.09 13.47
CA LEU A 83 -8.07 13.18 12.62
C LEU A 83 -6.66 13.74 12.33
N SER A 84 -6.59 15.00 11.85
CA SER A 84 -5.30 15.63 11.54
C SER A 84 -4.40 15.75 12.78
N LYS A 85 -4.98 16.04 13.96
CA LYS A 85 -4.22 16.07 15.22
C LYS A 85 -3.68 14.69 15.58
N LYS A 86 -4.53 13.65 15.46
CA LYS A 86 -4.13 12.25 15.72
C LYS A 86 -3.02 11.78 14.79
N LEU A 87 -3.12 12.11 13.48
CA LEU A 87 -2.07 11.76 12.50
C LEU A 87 -0.73 12.44 12.83
N ARG A 88 -0.73 13.71 13.23
CA ARG A 88 0.52 14.38 13.66
C ARG A 88 1.09 13.85 14.97
N GLU A 89 0.27 13.30 15.84
CA GLU A 89 0.71 12.60 17.05
C GLU A 89 1.38 11.26 16.70
N ILE A 90 0.73 10.45 15.86
CA ILE A 90 1.26 9.14 15.42
C ILE A 90 2.58 9.34 14.66
N PHE A 91 2.59 10.25 13.68
CA PHE A 91 3.71 10.49 12.78
C PHE A 91 4.56 11.68 13.24
N ALA A 92 4.97 11.63 14.50
CA ALA A 92 5.70 12.74 15.12
C ALA A 92 7.03 13.05 14.42
N ILE A 93 7.72 12.05 13.90
CA ILE A 93 9.02 12.19 13.21
C ILE A 93 8.83 12.90 11.86
N SER A 94 7.93 12.42 11.01
CA SER A 94 7.58 13.10 9.74
C SER A 94 7.05 14.51 9.99
N ASN A 95 6.21 14.69 11.01
CA ASN A 95 5.67 15.98 11.37
C ASN A 95 6.76 16.98 11.76
N GLN A 96 7.70 16.58 12.61
CA GLN A 96 8.82 17.42 13.06
C GLN A 96 9.70 17.80 11.86
N TYR A 97 10.08 16.85 11.04
CA TYR A 97 10.89 17.09 9.84
C TYR A 97 10.21 18.09 8.90
N ILE A 98 8.94 17.86 8.56
CA ILE A 98 8.19 18.75 7.67
C ILE A 98 8.05 20.16 8.24
N GLN A 99 7.88 20.31 9.56
CA GLN A 99 7.81 21.62 10.20
C GLN A 99 9.16 22.36 10.14
N GLN A 100 10.27 21.66 10.37
CA GLN A 100 11.62 22.23 10.26
C GLN A 100 11.91 22.68 8.83
N GLU A 101 11.64 21.85 7.84
CA GLU A 101 11.81 22.21 6.43
C GLU A 101 10.96 23.42 6.02
N ARG A 102 9.72 23.52 6.53
CA ARG A 102 8.88 24.70 6.28
C ARG A 102 9.42 25.96 6.92
N ALA A 103 9.98 25.87 8.11
CA ALA A 103 10.57 27.01 8.82
C ALA A 103 11.83 27.53 8.12
N ASN A 104 12.58 26.65 7.46
CA ASN A 104 13.83 26.97 6.75
C ASN A 104 13.60 27.54 5.34
N ARG A 105 12.35 27.54 4.83
CA ARG A 105 12.05 27.98 3.46
C ARG A 105 12.05 29.48 3.31
N GLN A 106 12.44 29.91 2.13
CA GLN A 106 12.28 31.29 1.71
C GLN A 106 10.80 31.63 1.50
N PRO A 107 10.37 32.86 1.77
CA PRO A 107 9.02 33.31 1.47
C PRO A 107 8.65 33.07 0.01
N GLY A 108 7.52 32.38 -0.23
CA GLY A 108 7.03 32.08 -1.58
C GLY A 108 7.47 30.71 -2.14
N ASP A 109 8.38 29.99 -1.50
CA ASP A 109 8.74 28.62 -1.91
C ASP A 109 7.59 27.65 -1.62
N ARG A 110 7.01 27.11 -2.70
CA ARG A 110 5.90 26.12 -2.69
C ARG A 110 6.34 24.71 -3.11
N SER A 111 7.65 24.46 -3.24
CA SER A 111 8.16 23.16 -3.61
C SER A 111 7.67 22.06 -2.66
N ARG A 112 7.53 20.84 -3.15
CA ARG A 112 7.13 19.70 -2.33
C ARG A 112 8.23 19.38 -1.30
N ILE A 113 7.86 19.18 -0.04
CA ILE A 113 8.78 18.63 0.97
C ILE A 113 8.77 17.11 0.80
N ILE A 114 9.96 16.55 0.58
CA ILE A 114 10.16 15.11 0.47
C ILE A 114 10.79 14.66 1.77
N VAL A 115 10.12 13.73 2.47
CA VAL A 115 10.67 13.11 3.68
C VAL A 115 11.77 12.13 3.25
N PRO A 116 13.00 12.23 3.81
CA PRO A 116 14.08 11.29 3.53
C PRO A 116 13.68 9.85 3.82
N GLU A 117 14.24 8.90 3.08
CA GLU A 117 13.85 7.48 3.16
C GLU A 117 13.96 6.93 4.59
N GLU A 118 15.01 7.31 5.30
CA GLU A 118 15.27 6.88 6.70
C GLU A 118 14.29 7.44 7.74
N LEU A 119 13.49 8.44 7.37
CA LEU A 119 12.46 9.06 8.22
C LEU A 119 11.04 8.82 7.72
N GLN A 120 10.88 8.03 6.64
CA GLN A 120 9.56 7.76 6.08
C GLN A 120 8.71 6.97 7.05
N GLU A 121 7.43 7.32 7.07
CA GLU A 121 6.36 6.66 7.80
C GLU A 121 5.23 6.38 6.82
N PHE A 122 4.43 5.36 7.06
CA PHE A 122 3.47 4.86 6.07
C PHE A 122 2.07 4.75 6.66
N ILE A 123 1.07 5.08 5.83
CA ILE A 123 -0.34 4.75 6.08
C ILE A 123 -0.79 3.65 5.12
N TYR A 124 -1.72 2.82 5.60
CA TYR A 124 -2.34 1.72 4.86
C TYR A 124 -3.85 1.86 4.97
N ILE A 125 -4.52 2.03 3.83
CA ILE A 125 -5.95 2.24 3.76
C ILE A 125 -6.64 0.91 3.47
N ASN A 126 -7.60 0.59 4.32
CA ASN A 126 -8.38 -0.64 4.25
C ASN A 126 -9.88 -0.33 4.19
N ALA A 127 -10.60 -1.00 3.29
CA ALA A 127 -12.05 -1.05 3.34
C ALA A 127 -12.50 -1.92 4.51
N THR A 128 -13.56 -1.49 5.20
CA THR A 128 -14.22 -2.27 6.25
C THR A 128 -15.49 -2.94 5.72
N ALA A 129 -16.19 -3.69 6.58
CA ALA A 129 -17.51 -4.22 6.26
C ALA A 129 -18.62 -3.17 6.34
N GLN A 130 -18.35 -2.01 6.93
CA GLN A 130 -19.30 -0.91 7.07
C GLN A 130 -19.13 0.07 5.89
N SER A 131 -20.24 0.47 5.29
CA SER A 131 -20.24 1.48 4.22
C SER A 131 -19.68 2.80 4.73
N ASN A 132 -18.89 3.49 3.90
CA ASN A 132 -18.27 4.78 4.20
C ASN A 132 -17.35 4.76 5.45
N VAL A 133 -16.86 3.60 5.85
CA VAL A 133 -15.87 3.45 6.93
C VAL A 133 -14.61 2.81 6.38
N PHE A 134 -13.49 3.48 6.55
CA PHE A 134 -12.15 3.01 6.17
C PHE A 134 -11.30 2.83 7.42
N ALA A 135 -10.58 1.73 7.52
CA ALA A 135 -9.57 1.56 8.55
C ALA A 135 -8.21 2.06 8.03
N LEU A 136 -7.52 2.82 8.85
CA LEU A 136 -6.17 3.28 8.61
C LEU A 136 -5.24 2.56 9.57
N ASP A 137 -4.42 1.68 9.02
CA ASP A 137 -3.26 1.11 9.70
C ASP A 137 -2.03 1.96 9.35
N TYR A 138 -0.94 1.83 10.13
CA TYR A 138 0.25 2.65 9.93
C TYR A 138 1.52 1.93 10.36
N VAL A 139 2.66 2.37 9.83
CA VAL A 139 4.00 2.00 10.28
C VAL A 139 4.77 3.28 10.53
N THR A 140 5.24 3.45 11.77
CA THR A 140 6.07 4.59 12.17
C THR A 140 7.54 4.35 11.86
N CYS A 141 8.34 5.39 11.79
CA CYS A 141 9.79 5.31 11.59
C CYS A 141 10.48 4.42 12.66
N ASN A 142 10.05 4.50 13.90
CA ASN A 142 10.60 3.66 14.98
C ASN A 142 10.25 2.18 14.77
N GLU A 143 9.03 1.87 14.35
CA GLU A 143 8.60 0.50 14.03
C GLU A 143 9.36 -0.04 12.81
N GLU A 144 9.60 0.79 11.80
CA GLU A 144 10.40 0.40 10.64
C GLU A 144 11.86 0.11 11.01
N GLN A 145 12.47 0.93 11.85
CA GLN A 145 13.85 0.68 12.33
C GLN A 145 13.95 -0.62 13.13
N ALA A 146 12.97 -0.89 14.01
CA ALA A 146 12.90 -2.16 14.72
C ALA A 146 12.73 -3.34 13.75
N LEU A 147 11.86 -3.18 12.76
CA LEU A 147 11.65 -4.17 11.71
C LEU A 147 12.95 -4.45 10.94
N ARG A 148 13.65 -3.41 10.47
CA ARG A 148 14.95 -3.54 9.79
C ARG A 148 15.97 -4.31 10.61
N HIS A 149 15.98 -4.13 11.92
CA HIS A 149 16.86 -4.86 12.81
C HIS A 149 16.49 -6.35 12.88
N ASP A 150 15.21 -6.64 13.07
CA ASP A 150 14.72 -8.01 13.29
C ASP A 150 14.84 -8.88 12.02
N ILE A 151 14.58 -8.31 10.83
CA ILE A 151 14.58 -9.08 9.58
C ILE A 151 15.98 -9.26 8.95
N LYS A 152 17.01 -8.56 9.40
CA LYS A 152 18.39 -8.71 8.87
C LYS A 152 18.92 -10.15 8.90
N SER A 153 18.41 -10.97 9.81
CA SER A 153 18.82 -12.37 9.98
C SER A 153 17.85 -13.36 9.31
N ILE A 154 16.79 -12.89 8.65
CA ILE A 154 15.72 -13.71 8.09
C ILE A 154 15.83 -13.67 6.57
N SER A 155 15.82 -14.82 5.89
CA SER A 155 15.70 -14.86 4.44
C SER A 155 14.28 -14.59 3.99
N GLU A 156 14.10 -14.11 2.73
CA GLU A 156 12.77 -13.86 2.16
C GLU A 156 11.88 -15.09 2.23
N ASP A 157 12.39 -16.28 1.87
CA ASP A 157 11.65 -17.54 1.95
C ASP A 157 11.08 -17.80 3.36
N VAL A 158 11.90 -17.55 4.39
CA VAL A 158 11.48 -17.68 5.79
C VAL A 158 10.45 -16.61 6.15
N PHE A 159 10.68 -15.37 5.74
CA PHE A 159 9.75 -14.27 5.99
C PHE A 159 8.37 -14.55 5.37
N GLU A 160 8.31 -14.94 4.10
CA GLU A 160 7.05 -15.24 3.40
C GLU A 160 6.31 -16.45 3.99
N THR A 161 7.02 -17.43 4.55
CA THR A 161 6.42 -18.61 5.20
C THR A 161 6.02 -18.39 6.65
N LEU A 162 6.44 -17.28 7.29
CA LEU A 162 6.03 -16.97 8.66
C LEU A 162 4.51 -16.88 8.76
N SER A 163 3.90 -17.84 9.43
CA SER A 163 2.46 -17.82 9.65
C SER A 163 2.09 -16.78 10.70
N ILE A 164 0.92 -16.13 10.54
CA ILE A 164 0.41 -15.18 11.54
C ILE A 164 0.20 -15.89 12.89
N ASP A 165 -0.14 -17.18 12.87
CA ASP A 165 -0.33 -17.95 14.10
C ASP A 165 1.00 -18.23 14.82
N ALA A 166 2.10 -18.47 14.09
CA ALA A 166 3.43 -18.55 14.69
C ALA A 166 3.87 -17.21 15.30
N LEU A 167 3.43 -16.08 14.73
CA LEU A 167 3.72 -14.76 15.25
C LEU A 167 2.87 -14.34 16.47
N LYS A 168 1.83 -15.10 16.82
CA LYS A 168 1.04 -14.88 18.05
C LYS A 168 1.76 -15.35 19.31
N ASP A 169 2.70 -16.28 19.17
CA ASP A 169 3.50 -16.74 20.28
C ASP A 169 4.53 -15.66 20.67
N GLU A 170 4.37 -15.10 21.87
CA GLU A 170 5.26 -14.06 22.41
C GLU A 170 6.70 -14.54 22.59
N ASN A 171 6.93 -15.86 22.62
CA ASN A 171 8.25 -16.45 22.75
C ASN A 171 9.03 -16.52 21.42
N THR A 172 8.45 -16.14 20.29
CA THR A 172 9.14 -16.22 18.97
C THR A 172 10.25 -15.19 18.77
N GLY A 173 10.43 -14.24 19.68
CA GLY A 173 11.46 -13.20 19.60
C GLY A 173 11.21 -12.12 18.54
N PHE A 174 10.11 -12.21 17.77
CA PHE A 174 9.78 -11.19 16.78
C PHE A 174 9.07 -9.99 17.42
N SER A 175 9.46 -8.78 17.00
CA SER A 175 8.85 -7.54 17.47
C SER A 175 7.39 -7.40 17.02
N GLN A 176 6.65 -6.51 17.68
CA GLN A 176 5.30 -6.16 17.26
C GLN A 176 5.29 -5.58 15.82
N ALA A 177 6.38 -4.92 15.39
CA ALA A 177 6.53 -4.40 14.05
C ALA A 177 6.51 -5.51 13.00
N VAL A 178 7.23 -6.62 13.20
CA VAL A 178 7.19 -7.79 12.30
C VAL A 178 5.78 -8.35 12.19
N ARG A 179 5.09 -8.51 13.32
CA ARG A 179 3.70 -9.01 13.36
C ARG A 179 2.75 -8.11 12.58
N LYS A 180 2.87 -6.79 12.77
CA LYS A 180 2.06 -5.78 12.11
C LYS A 180 2.25 -5.80 10.59
N VAL A 181 3.51 -5.81 10.15
CA VAL A 181 3.86 -5.82 8.73
C VAL A 181 3.44 -7.12 8.05
N ARG A 182 3.65 -8.28 8.68
CA ARG A 182 3.17 -9.56 8.12
C ARG A 182 1.64 -9.61 7.98
N LYS A 183 0.92 -8.99 8.92
CA LYS A 183 -0.55 -8.88 8.85
C LYS A 183 -1.00 -8.02 7.66
N LEU A 184 -0.29 -6.91 7.43
CA LEU A 184 -0.51 -6.03 6.27
C LEU A 184 -0.18 -6.75 4.96
N ASP A 185 0.99 -7.37 4.86
CA ASP A 185 1.44 -8.14 3.71
C ASP A 185 0.43 -9.23 3.30
N LYS A 186 -0.04 -10.02 4.27
CA LYS A 186 -1.11 -10.99 4.00
C LYS A 186 -2.39 -10.32 3.49
N SER A 187 -2.80 -9.20 4.06
CA SER A 187 -4.00 -8.47 3.63
C SER A 187 -3.87 -7.96 2.19
N ILE A 188 -2.69 -7.45 1.81
CA ILE A 188 -2.38 -7.00 0.45
C ILE A 188 -2.42 -8.19 -0.52
N GLY A 189 -1.71 -9.27 -0.21
CA GLY A 189 -1.66 -10.48 -1.02
C GLY A 189 -3.05 -11.08 -1.24
N ASP A 190 -3.88 -11.20 -0.18
CA ASP A 190 -5.23 -11.73 -0.27
C ASP A 190 -6.17 -10.82 -1.08
N THR A 191 -5.95 -9.50 -1.05
CA THR A 191 -6.68 -8.55 -1.89
C THR A 191 -6.32 -8.72 -3.37
N LEU A 192 -5.03 -8.80 -3.69
CA LEU A 192 -4.56 -9.00 -5.07
C LEU A 192 -4.98 -10.35 -5.63
N LYS A 193 -4.97 -11.43 -4.83
CA LYS A 193 -5.48 -12.74 -5.25
C LYS A 193 -6.94 -12.64 -5.69
N LYS A 194 -7.79 -11.95 -4.94
CA LYS A 194 -9.20 -11.71 -5.28
C LYS A 194 -9.34 -10.81 -6.51
N PHE A 195 -8.52 -9.75 -6.61
CA PHE A 195 -8.53 -8.83 -7.75
C PHE A 195 -8.25 -9.55 -9.07
N TYR A 196 -7.32 -10.50 -9.08
CA TYR A 196 -7.01 -11.33 -10.24
C TYR A 196 -7.85 -12.61 -10.33
N ASP A 197 -8.91 -12.71 -9.55
CA ASP A 197 -9.77 -13.88 -9.56
C ASP A 197 -8.96 -15.19 -9.39
N TYR A 198 -7.97 -15.15 -8.49
CA TYR A 198 -7.04 -16.24 -8.21
C TYR A 198 -6.29 -16.78 -9.43
N ARG A 199 -6.01 -15.93 -10.43
CA ARG A 199 -5.22 -16.27 -11.61
C ARG A 199 -3.76 -15.93 -11.39
N CYS A 200 -2.90 -16.80 -11.90
CA CYS A 200 -1.46 -16.52 -11.97
C CYS A 200 -1.20 -15.41 -12.99
N GLN A 201 -0.52 -14.34 -12.61
CA GLN A 201 -0.24 -13.22 -13.51
C GLN A 201 0.71 -13.59 -14.66
N LEU A 202 1.58 -14.59 -14.48
CA LEU A 202 2.48 -15.09 -15.55
C LEU A 202 1.74 -15.97 -16.56
N THR A 203 0.93 -16.93 -16.11
CA THR A 203 0.26 -17.87 -17.02
C THR A 203 -1.13 -17.41 -17.45
N GLY A 204 -1.78 -16.53 -16.68
CA GLY A 204 -3.20 -16.16 -16.86
C GLY A 204 -4.17 -17.24 -16.39
N GLU A 205 -3.69 -18.37 -15.91
CA GLU A 205 -4.49 -19.53 -15.57
C GLU A 205 -4.90 -19.54 -14.10
N ARG A 206 -6.07 -20.09 -13.82
CA ARG A 206 -6.55 -20.43 -12.49
C ARG A 206 -6.25 -21.91 -12.20
N ILE A 207 -5.07 -22.16 -11.61
CA ILE A 207 -4.67 -23.51 -11.25
C ILE A 207 -5.55 -24.02 -10.10
N GLY A 208 -6.04 -25.25 -10.23
CA GLY A 208 -6.90 -25.88 -9.24
C GLY A 208 -8.40 -25.61 -9.44
N GLU A 209 -8.80 -24.86 -10.45
CA GLU A 209 -10.21 -24.63 -10.78
C GLU A 209 -11.04 -25.91 -10.89
N PRO A 210 -10.57 -27.01 -11.55
CA PRO A 210 -11.31 -28.25 -11.61
C PRO A 210 -11.56 -28.90 -10.25
N TYR A 211 -10.79 -28.52 -9.24
CA TYR A 211 -10.87 -29.04 -7.88
C TYR A 211 -11.55 -28.06 -6.91
N SER A 212 -12.09 -26.95 -7.42
CA SER A 212 -12.60 -25.85 -6.60
C SER A 212 -11.57 -25.34 -5.58
N ALA A 213 -10.29 -25.40 -5.93
CA ALA A 213 -9.16 -24.98 -5.10
C ALA A 213 -8.50 -23.73 -5.69
N TYR A 214 -8.20 -22.75 -4.86
CA TYR A 214 -7.49 -21.53 -5.24
C TYR A 214 -6.01 -21.65 -4.85
N VAL A 215 -5.14 -21.86 -5.84
CA VAL A 215 -3.73 -22.21 -5.62
C VAL A 215 -2.83 -21.15 -6.23
N VAL A 216 -2.83 -19.95 -5.65
CA VAL A 216 -1.91 -18.87 -6.01
C VAL A 216 -1.31 -18.24 -4.76
N GLU A 217 -0.11 -17.73 -4.91
CA GLU A 217 0.70 -17.13 -3.85
C GLU A 217 1.06 -15.68 -4.23
N ALA A 218 1.17 -14.83 -3.23
CA ALA A 218 1.71 -13.49 -3.38
C ALA A 218 3.23 -13.57 -3.27
N HIS A 219 3.94 -12.88 -4.14
CA HIS A 219 5.40 -12.85 -4.18
C HIS A 219 5.88 -11.41 -4.33
N HIS A 220 6.85 -10.99 -3.51
CA HIS A 220 7.47 -9.69 -3.64
C HIS A 220 8.43 -9.65 -4.84
N ILE A 221 8.24 -8.68 -5.74
CA ILE A 221 9.11 -8.46 -6.90
C ILE A 221 10.53 -8.14 -6.43
N ILE A 222 10.66 -7.16 -5.54
CA ILE A 222 11.88 -6.89 -4.78
C ILE A 222 11.65 -7.48 -3.39
N PRO A 223 12.52 -8.39 -2.92
CA PRO A 223 12.35 -9.03 -1.62
C PRO A 223 12.00 -8.04 -0.51
N PHE A 224 10.99 -8.35 0.28
CA PHE A 224 10.59 -7.47 1.39
C PHE A 224 11.72 -7.31 2.40
N THR A 225 12.47 -8.36 2.66
CA THR A 225 13.62 -8.34 3.59
C THR A 225 14.75 -7.39 3.15
N GLU A 226 14.79 -7.02 1.88
CA GLU A 226 15.77 -6.07 1.32
C GLU A 226 15.18 -4.63 1.25
N SER A 227 13.95 -4.51 0.76
CA SER A 227 13.34 -3.22 0.42
C SER A 227 12.44 -2.62 1.51
N LEU A 228 11.90 -3.44 2.40
CA LEU A 228 10.76 -3.13 3.29
C LEU A 228 9.53 -2.58 2.55
N ASN A 229 9.50 -2.75 1.24
CA ASN A 229 8.44 -2.25 0.39
C ASN A 229 7.27 -3.23 0.34
N ASN A 230 6.22 -2.91 1.07
CA ASN A 230 4.95 -3.64 1.11
C ASN A 230 3.86 -2.94 0.27
N ASP A 231 4.25 -2.18 -0.75
CA ASP A 231 3.31 -1.61 -1.71
C ASP A 231 2.77 -2.70 -2.64
N ALA A 232 1.50 -2.59 -3.03
CA ALA A 232 0.90 -3.53 -3.97
C ALA A 232 1.65 -3.61 -5.31
N SER A 233 2.29 -2.51 -5.74
CA SER A 233 3.12 -2.47 -6.95
C SER A 233 4.41 -3.30 -6.86
N ASN A 234 4.81 -3.71 -5.65
CA ASN A 234 5.92 -4.63 -5.41
C ASN A 234 5.47 -6.10 -5.27
N ILE A 235 4.22 -6.42 -5.51
CA ILE A 235 3.69 -7.78 -5.32
C ILE A 235 3.10 -8.30 -6.62
N VAL A 236 3.42 -9.55 -6.97
CA VAL A 236 2.80 -10.31 -8.06
C VAL A 236 2.11 -11.55 -7.51
N ILE A 237 1.01 -11.93 -8.16
CA ILE A 237 0.28 -13.16 -7.86
C ILE A 237 0.71 -14.23 -8.83
N VAL A 238 1.36 -15.27 -8.33
CA VAL A 238 1.92 -16.37 -9.13
C VAL A 238 1.44 -17.71 -8.60
N ASN A 239 1.53 -18.74 -9.44
CA ASN A 239 1.30 -20.10 -8.97
C ASN A 239 2.50 -20.60 -8.14
N PRO A 240 2.34 -21.65 -7.32
CA PRO A 240 3.42 -22.16 -6.45
C PRO A 240 4.67 -22.62 -7.20
N THR A 241 4.51 -23.04 -8.45
CA THR A 241 5.66 -23.44 -9.29
C THR A 241 6.51 -22.24 -9.66
N PHE A 242 5.89 -21.18 -10.20
CA PHE A 242 6.61 -19.94 -10.51
C PHE A 242 7.14 -19.26 -9.26
N HIS A 243 6.41 -19.27 -8.17
CA HIS A 243 6.88 -18.73 -6.89
C HIS A 243 8.23 -19.34 -6.48
N ARG A 244 8.32 -20.68 -6.50
CA ARG A 244 9.57 -21.40 -6.19
C ARG A 244 10.67 -21.20 -7.24
N ILE A 245 10.32 -21.07 -8.53
CA ILE A 245 11.28 -20.79 -9.60
C ILE A 245 11.91 -19.42 -9.39
N ILE A 246 11.10 -18.39 -9.11
CA ILE A 246 11.57 -17.02 -8.89
C ILE A 246 12.52 -16.97 -7.69
N HIS A 247 12.14 -17.56 -6.54
CA HIS A 247 13.02 -17.63 -5.38
C HIS A 247 14.34 -18.32 -5.67
N LYS A 248 14.31 -19.42 -6.42
CA LYS A 248 15.51 -20.22 -6.71
C LYS A 248 16.41 -19.60 -7.77
N ALA A 249 15.82 -19.05 -8.82
CA ALA A 249 16.55 -18.51 -9.97
C ALA A 249 16.91 -17.04 -9.83
N LYS A 250 16.22 -16.28 -8.95
CA LYS A 250 16.43 -14.85 -8.66
C LYS A 250 16.50 -14.01 -9.93
N PRO A 251 15.44 -14.01 -10.79
CA PRO A 251 15.40 -13.19 -11.99
C PRO A 251 15.31 -11.72 -11.64
N GLU A 252 15.78 -10.86 -12.51
CA GLU A 252 15.53 -9.42 -12.44
C GLU A 252 14.13 -9.09 -13.00
N PHE A 253 13.42 -8.15 -12.38
CA PHE A 253 12.14 -7.68 -12.87
C PHE A 253 12.29 -6.35 -13.61
N ASP A 254 11.80 -6.31 -14.83
CA ASP A 254 11.76 -5.11 -15.66
C ASP A 254 10.37 -4.46 -15.58
N TYR A 255 10.26 -3.37 -14.85
CA TYR A 255 9.01 -2.61 -14.68
C TYR A 255 8.51 -1.94 -15.98
N THR A 256 9.39 -1.70 -16.96
CA THR A 256 8.98 -1.11 -18.23
C THR A 256 8.23 -2.12 -19.11
N THR A 257 8.74 -3.36 -19.15
CA THR A 257 8.15 -4.44 -19.93
C THR A 257 7.23 -5.34 -19.12
N LEU A 258 7.18 -5.17 -17.79
CA LEU A 258 6.48 -6.02 -16.82
C LEU A 258 6.83 -7.50 -16.99
N SER A 259 8.13 -7.82 -16.93
CA SER A 259 8.65 -9.15 -17.19
C SER A 259 9.78 -9.54 -16.25
N PHE A 260 9.87 -10.82 -15.93
CA PHE A 260 11.03 -11.43 -15.25
C PHE A 260 12.08 -11.84 -16.27
N LYS A 261 13.32 -11.38 -16.08
CA LYS A 261 14.49 -11.75 -16.88
C LYS A 261 15.34 -12.73 -16.08
N PHE A 262 15.32 -13.99 -16.46
CA PHE A 262 16.06 -15.04 -15.78
C PHE A 262 17.55 -15.06 -16.20
N PRO A 263 18.47 -15.50 -15.30
CA PRO A 263 19.92 -15.52 -15.60
C PRO A 263 20.32 -16.36 -16.81
N ASN A 264 19.48 -17.33 -17.20
CA ASN A 264 19.69 -18.17 -18.40
C ASN A 264 19.19 -17.54 -19.70
N GLY A 265 18.72 -16.28 -19.66
CA GLY A 265 18.21 -15.54 -20.82
C GLY A 265 16.70 -15.74 -21.11
N VAL A 266 16.00 -16.58 -20.37
CA VAL A 266 14.55 -16.71 -20.48
C VAL A 266 13.89 -15.44 -19.97
N VAL A 267 12.88 -14.95 -20.69
CA VAL A 267 12.07 -13.78 -20.33
C VAL A 267 10.62 -14.20 -20.21
N GLU A 268 10.04 -14.01 -19.03
CA GLU A 268 8.64 -14.32 -18.75
C GLU A 268 7.86 -13.01 -18.49
N LYS A 269 6.97 -12.66 -19.43
CA LYS A 269 6.15 -11.45 -19.34
C LYS A 269 4.86 -11.72 -18.58
N LEU A 270 4.47 -10.78 -17.70
CA LEU A 270 3.17 -10.84 -17.06
C LEU A 270 2.04 -10.68 -18.09
N LYS A 271 1.04 -11.56 -18.03
CA LYS A 271 -0.18 -11.50 -18.84
C LYS A 271 -1.26 -10.61 -18.21
N LEU A 272 -1.27 -10.54 -16.89
CA LEU A 272 -2.21 -9.74 -16.10
C LEU A 272 -1.43 -8.68 -15.32
N THR A 273 -1.73 -7.38 -15.55
CA THR A 273 -0.85 -6.29 -15.08
C THR A 273 -1.60 -5.09 -14.51
N ASP A 274 -2.92 -5.19 -14.30
CA ASP A 274 -3.79 -4.03 -14.06
C ASP A 274 -3.40 -3.17 -12.85
N HIS A 275 -2.84 -3.78 -11.79
CA HIS A 275 -2.41 -3.04 -10.59
C HIS A 275 -0.97 -2.51 -10.65
N LEU A 276 -0.19 -2.91 -11.68
CA LEU A 276 1.20 -2.49 -11.88
C LEU A 276 1.36 -1.32 -12.87
N ARG A 277 0.25 -0.79 -13.39
CA ARG A 277 0.22 0.27 -14.41
C ARG A 277 -0.17 1.62 -13.81
#